data_098f917f732baad71ab4f7f8ac3aa556
#
_entry.id   098f917f732baad71ab4f7f8ac3aa556
#
_cell.length_a   1.000
_cell.length_b   1.000
_cell.length_c   1.000
_cell.angle_alpha   90.00
_cell.angle_beta   90.00
_cell.angle_gamma   90.00
#
_symmetry.space_group_name_H-M   'P 1'
#
loop_
_entity.id
_entity.type
_entity.pdbx_description
1 polymer ?
#
loop_
_entity_poly.entity_id
_entity_poly.type
_entity_poly.pdbx_seq_one_letter_code
_entity_poly.pdbx_strand_id
1 'polypeptide(L)'
;MIREFKRKKRKFIMCGIVAFVDNEKPQIKDQLIKKMKDRIIHRGPDAEGQYVDDDVALGFRRLSFIDVKSGNQPIFNEDSSKAIEFNGEIYNFEELREELISKGHTFKTHADTEVILHGYEEWGKDVVNKLRGMFGFVIWDFKTKEMFGARDHFGIKPLYYAKMNGTFFVGSEIKAFLDHPNFKKELNKEALKPYMTFQYPVTQETFFKGVYRLPEGHYFTYKDGQFEMTQYWDENFEPEDETFDEAVNKIDDVVKNSVKAHTFADKGIKVGSFLSAGVDSSLVTALMRPDNTFSIGFDSTYDETKQARELAAKMGLKNTDEKLTNEEAFHAFPMIQYYLDEPDSNPSVVPLYFLNKLAKDNGYKALLSGEGADELFAGYIDYGFNTKVKFIRWVTDQLKKMPRERRYKFAKWLDGKHFHGQEHMYRNLAPARDTFIGQAYIFSPEEAADYLQPEFDCGPSIADILNPLFDKMEDKDIDEVAKKQYIDLHRFMPGDICLKADK
;
A
#
# COMPACT_ATOMS: atom_id res chain seq x y z
N MET A 1 -1.23 -30.40 15.35
CA MET A 1 -1.84 -29.08 14.97
C MET A 1 -1.42 -28.55 13.60
N ILE A 2 -0.13 -28.57 13.22
CA ILE A 2 0.34 -28.09 11.89
C ILE A 2 -0.03 -29.04 10.71
N ARG A 3 -0.30 -30.33 10.94
CA ARG A 3 -0.59 -31.33 9.89
C ARG A 3 -2.05 -31.35 9.40
N GLU A 4 -3.01 -30.88 10.17
CA GLU A 4 -4.44 -30.87 9.75
C GLU A 4 -4.83 -29.65 8.90
N PHE A 5 -4.05 -28.56 8.96
CA PHE A 5 -4.29 -27.37 8.13
C PHE A 5 -3.98 -27.55 6.63
N LYS A 6 -3.37 -28.65 6.21
CA LYS A 6 -2.95 -28.88 4.81
C LYS A 6 -4.07 -29.32 3.84
N ARG A 7 -5.32 -29.47 4.26
CA ARG A 7 -6.37 -30.11 3.44
C ARG A 7 -7.52 -29.23 2.91
N LYS A 8 -7.55 -27.92 3.22
CA LYS A 8 -8.45 -26.98 2.49
C LYS A 8 -7.60 -26.04 1.65
N LYS A 9 -7.66 -26.17 0.32
CA LYS A 9 -7.05 -25.22 -0.62
C LYS A 9 -7.61 -23.83 -0.34
N ARG A 10 -6.88 -23.05 0.44
CA ARG A 10 -7.20 -21.65 0.74
C ARG A 10 -6.62 -20.81 -0.39
N LYS A 11 -7.45 -20.07 -1.09
CA LYS A 11 -7.06 -19.19 -2.19
C LYS A 11 -7.18 -17.75 -1.72
N PHE A 12 -6.11 -16.96 -1.71
CA PHE A 12 -6.05 -15.53 -1.45
C PHE A 12 -5.87 -14.74 -2.76
N ILE A 13 -5.94 -13.43 -2.73
CA ILE A 13 -6.48 -12.65 -3.85
C ILE A 13 -5.50 -11.55 -4.28
N MET A 14 -4.40 -11.87 -4.97
CA MET A 14 -3.55 -10.92 -5.71
C MET A 14 -2.49 -11.67 -6.52
N CYS A 15 -2.00 -11.10 -7.63
CA CYS A 15 -0.83 -11.64 -8.32
C CYS A 15 0.42 -11.58 -7.44
N GLY A 16 1.39 -12.44 -7.70
CA GLY A 16 2.68 -12.43 -7.04
C GLY A 16 3.82 -12.56 -8.03
N ILE A 17 4.79 -11.65 -7.96
CA ILE A 17 6.01 -11.67 -8.76
C ILE A 17 7.20 -11.99 -7.87
N VAL A 18 8.17 -12.70 -8.41
CA VAL A 18 9.48 -12.91 -7.80
C VAL A 18 10.52 -13.13 -8.89
N ALA A 19 11.61 -12.39 -8.82
CA ALA A 19 12.72 -12.53 -9.76
C ALA A 19 14.06 -12.47 -9.04
N PHE A 20 15.08 -13.03 -9.66
CA PHE A 20 16.46 -12.81 -9.23
C PHE A 20 17.45 -12.84 -10.39
N VAL A 21 18.57 -12.13 -10.20
CA VAL A 21 19.69 -12.06 -11.10
C VAL A 21 20.93 -12.57 -10.37
N ASP A 22 21.56 -13.61 -10.89
CA ASP A 22 22.83 -14.16 -10.39
C ASP A 22 23.57 -14.95 -11.49
N ASN A 23 24.67 -15.59 -11.13
CA ASN A 23 25.52 -16.38 -12.04
C ASN A 23 25.28 -17.90 -11.90
N GLU A 24 24.21 -18.33 -11.27
CA GLU A 24 23.88 -19.75 -11.16
C GLU A 24 23.45 -20.33 -12.53
N LYS A 25 23.61 -21.63 -12.67
CA LYS A 25 23.20 -22.32 -13.90
C LYS A 25 21.68 -22.33 -14.07
N PRO A 26 21.18 -22.26 -15.32
CA PRO A 26 19.73 -22.23 -15.58
C PRO A 26 18.94 -23.37 -14.91
N GLN A 27 19.50 -24.58 -14.85
CA GLN A 27 18.85 -25.75 -14.20
C GLN A 27 18.68 -25.56 -12.70
N ILE A 28 19.61 -24.85 -12.03
CA ILE A 28 19.52 -24.52 -10.61
C ILE A 28 18.51 -23.39 -10.43
N LYS A 29 18.58 -22.34 -11.24
CA LYS A 29 17.63 -21.23 -11.24
C LYS A 29 16.19 -21.69 -11.42
N ASP A 30 15.93 -22.65 -12.32
CA ASP A 30 14.61 -23.22 -12.58
C ASP A 30 14.01 -23.88 -11.32
N GLN A 31 14.81 -24.61 -10.57
CA GLN A 31 14.38 -25.23 -9.32
C GLN A 31 14.17 -24.20 -8.21
N LEU A 32 15.02 -23.17 -8.13
CA LEU A 32 14.94 -22.12 -7.12
C LEU A 32 13.72 -21.24 -7.36
N ILE A 33 13.55 -20.73 -8.57
CA ILE A 33 12.40 -19.83 -8.88
C ILE A 33 11.07 -20.57 -8.69
N LYS A 34 11.03 -21.88 -9.00
CA LYS A 34 9.85 -22.69 -8.70
C LYS A 34 9.51 -22.71 -7.21
N LYS A 35 10.49 -22.94 -6.33
CA LYS A 35 10.28 -22.93 -4.87
C LYS A 35 9.86 -21.54 -4.38
N MET A 36 10.53 -20.51 -4.86
CA MET A 36 10.28 -19.11 -4.48
C MET A 36 8.85 -18.68 -4.84
N LYS A 37 8.40 -18.91 -6.08
CA LYS A 37 7.01 -18.60 -6.46
C LYS A 37 5.98 -19.50 -5.77
N ASP A 38 6.31 -20.77 -5.47
CA ASP A 38 5.41 -21.67 -4.74
C ASP A 38 5.16 -21.22 -3.30
N ARG A 39 6.10 -20.51 -2.69
CA ARG A 39 5.95 -19.94 -1.35
C ARG A 39 4.90 -18.83 -1.30
N ILE A 40 4.69 -18.12 -2.39
CA ILE A 40 3.67 -17.07 -2.53
C ILE A 40 2.42 -17.52 -3.32
N ILE A 41 2.14 -18.82 -3.34
CA ILE A 41 0.98 -19.38 -4.05
C ILE A 41 -0.36 -18.81 -3.58
N HIS A 42 -0.42 -18.33 -2.33
CA HIS A 42 -1.62 -17.69 -1.80
C HIS A 42 -1.98 -16.43 -2.57
N ARG A 43 -1.02 -15.68 -3.11
CA ARG A 43 -1.29 -14.49 -3.93
C ARG A 43 -1.99 -14.87 -5.24
N GLY A 44 -1.46 -15.83 -5.97
CA GLY A 44 -1.97 -16.18 -7.28
C GLY A 44 -2.17 -17.69 -7.47
N PRO A 45 -3.28 -18.24 -7.00
CA PRO A 45 -3.52 -19.69 -7.05
C PRO A 45 -4.08 -20.20 -8.38
N ASP A 46 -4.49 -19.29 -9.30
CA ASP A 46 -5.24 -19.66 -10.51
C ASP A 46 -4.31 -20.19 -11.62
N ALA A 47 -3.13 -19.59 -11.76
CA ALA A 47 -2.11 -20.01 -12.71
C ALA A 47 -0.70 -19.65 -12.24
N GLU A 48 0.30 -20.16 -12.96
CA GLU A 48 1.71 -19.86 -12.71
C GLU A 48 2.46 -19.69 -14.02
N GLY A 49 3.58 -18.96 -13.98
CA GLY A 49 4.54 -18.87 -15.06
C GLY A 49 5.96 -18.75 -14.53
N GLN A 50 6.92 -18.99 -15.39
CA GLN A 50 8.33 -18.76 -15.10
C GLN A 50 9.13 -18.67 -16.41
N TYR A 51 10.25 -17.96 -16.34
CA TYR A 51 11.28 -17.93 -17.35
C TYR A 51 12.65 -17.99 -16.69
N VAL A 52 13.60 -18.65 -17.31
CA VAL A 52 14.97 -18.78 -16.79
C VAL A 52 15.95 -18.81 -17.97
N ASP A 53 17.04 -18.06 -17.82
CA ASP A 53 18.23 -18.16 -18.69
C ASP A 53 19.53 -18.08 -17.86
N ASP A 54 20.65 -17.79 -18.50
CA ASP A 54 21.96 -17.67 -17.85
C ASP A 54 22.05 -16.46 -16.92
N ASP A 55 21.26 -15.43 -17.12
CA ASP A 55 21.33 -14.15 -16.39
C ASP A 55 20.23 -13.99 -15.35
N VAL A 56 18.98 -14.35 -15.68
CA VAL A 56 17.79 -14.04 -14.86
C VAL A 56 16.88 -15.24 -14.64
N ALA A 57 16.17 -15.23 -13.53
CA ALA A 57 15.01 -16.08 -13.28
C ALA A 57 13.80 -15.19 -12.93
N LEU A 58 12.69 -15.40 -13.62
CA LEU A 58 11.40 -14.75 -13.43
C LEU A 58 10.37 -15.79 -12.98
N GLY A 59 9.53 -15.48 -11.99
CA GLY A 59 8.55 -16.39 -11.44
C GLY A 59 7.25 -15.68 -11.03
N PHE A 60 6.14 -16.15 -11.58
CA PHE A 60 4.84 -15.53 -11.48
C PHE A 60 3.78 -16.45 -10.87
N ARG A 61 2.96 -15.88 -10.01
CA ARG A 61 1.71 -16.49 -9.51
C ARG A 61 0.55 -15.58 -9.88
N ARG A 62 -0.45 -16.15 -10.56
CA ARG A 62 -1.56 -15.41 -11.13
C ARG A 62 -2.83 -15.54 -10.33
N LEU A 63 -3.46 -14.39 -10.04
CA LEU A 63 -4.88 -14.26 -9.85
C LEU A 63 -5.49 -13.74 -11.16
N SER A 64 -6.38 -14.50 -11.76
CA SER A 64 -7.00 -14.13 -13.04
C SER A 64 -8.16 -13.17 -12.83
N PHE A 65 -7.99 -11.90 -13.21
CA PHE A 65 -8.96 -10.83 -13.08
C PHE A 65 -9.29 -10.19 -14.44
N ILE A 66 -8.28 -9.78 -15.21
CA ILE A 66 -8.38 -9.31 -16.59
C ILE A 66 -7.70 -10.31 -17.51
N ASP A 67 -8.25 -10.51 -18.69
CA ASP A 67 -7.79 -11.48 -19.71
C ASP A 67 -7.49 -12.87 -19.13
N VAL A 68 -8.49 -13.49 -18.55
CA VAL A 68 -8.39 -14.78 -17.85
C VAL A 68 -7.72 -15.87 -18.71
N LYS A 69 -7.83 -15.79 -20.05
CA LYS A 69 -7.33 -16.82 -20.96
C LYS A 69 -5.88 -16.65 -21.38
N SER A 70 -5.46 -15.43 -21.76
CA SER A 70 -4.16 -15.16 -22.41
C SER A 70 -3.19 -14.32 -21.58
N GLY A 71 -3.65 -13.62 -20.54
CA GLY A 71 -2.81 -12.74 -19.72
C GLY A 71 -1.88 -13.45 -18.72
N ASN A 72 -1.38 -14.69 -19.00
CA ASN A 72 -0.40 -15.32 -18.12
C ASN A 72 1.00 -14.70 -18.33
N GLN A 73 1.79 -14.65 -17.26
CA GLN A 73 3.08 -13.97 -17.24
C GLN A 73 4.23 -14.97 -16.96
N PRO A 74 5.50 -14.65 -17.34
CA PRO A 74 5.95 -13.40 -17.99
C PRO A 74 5.37 -13.19 -19.39
N ILE A 75 5.09 -11.92 -19.74
CA ILE A 75 4.70 -11.52 -21.11
C ILE A 75 5.92 -10.98 -21.84
N PHE A 76 6.07 -11.40 -23.11
CA PHE A 76 7.18 -10.99 -23.98
C PHE A 76 6.67 -10.01 -25.04
N ASN A 77 7.50 -9.01 -25.36
CA ASN A 77 7.25 -8.10 -26.48
C ASN A 77 7.29 -8.80 -27.84
N GLU A 78 7.16 -8.07 -28.95
CA GLU A 78 7.03 -8.61 -30.30
C GLU A 78 8.22 -9.48 -30.71
N ASP A 79 9.45 -8.99 -30.46
CA ASP A 79 10.70 -9.66 -30.83
C ASP A 79 11.32 -10.52 -29.71
N SER A 80 10.60 -10.67 -28.60
CA SER A 80 11.03 -11.39 -27.39
C SER A 80 12.34 -10.87 -26.79
N SER A 81 12.65 -9.58 -27.00
CA SER A 81 13.83 -8.94 -26.42
C SER A 81 13.59 -8.42 -25.00
N LYS A 82 12.34 -8.39 -24.55
CA LYS A 82 11.96 -7.98 -23.21
C LYS A 82 10.86 -8.88 -22.65
N ALA A 83 10.86 -9.05 -21.33
CA ALA A 83 9.79 -9.73 -20.61
C ALA A 83 9.36 -8.91 -19.40
N ILE A 84 8.08 -8.97 -19.05
CA ILE A 84 7.49 -8.30 -17.90
C ILE A 84 6.81 -9.28 -16.94
N GLU A 85 6.99 -9.05 -15.63
CA GLU A 85 6.13 -9.54 -14.55
C GLU A 85 5.49 -8.35 -13.82
N PHE A 86 4.19 -8.42 -13.62
CA PHE A 86 3.38 -7.33 -13.10
C PHE A 86 2.35 -7.84 -12.09
N ASN A 87 2.26 -7.15 -10.97
CA ASN A 87 1.20 -7.29 -9.97
C ASN A 87 0.49 -5.95 -9.84
N GLY A 88 -0.75 -5.85 -10.31
CA GLY A 88 -1.50 -4.60 -10.26
C GLY A 88 -2.65 -4.56 -11.25
N GLU A 89 -3.15 -3.34 -11.48
CA GLU A 89 -4.19 -2.97 -12.45
C GLU A 89 -3.87 -1.59 -13.04
N ILE A 90 -3.88 -1.47 -14.36
CA ILE A 90 -3.67 -0.20 -15.07
C ILE A 90 -5.02 0.27 -15.62
N TYR A 91 -5.62 1.25 -15.00
CA TYR A 91 -6.99 1.69 -15.28
C TYR A 91 -7.17 2.39 -16.63
N ASN A 92 -6.11 3.01 -17.17
CA ASN A 92 -6.12 3.66 -18.47
C ASN A 92 -5.48 2.80 -19.58
N PHE A 93 -5.47 1.48 -19.40
CA PHE A 93 -4.79 0.57 -20.33
C PHE A 93 -5.39 0.57 -21.74
N GLU A 94 -6.70 0.75 -21.87
CA GLU A 94 -7.36 0.80 -23.19
C GLU A 94 -6.88 2.01 -24.02
N GLU A 95 -6.81 3.19 -23.39
CA GLU A 95 -6.33 4.42 -24.01
C GLU A 95 -4.85 4.29 -24.42
N LEU A 96 -4.02 3.76 -23.52
CA LEU A 96 -2.59 3.53 -23.81
C LEU A 96 -2.41 2.48 -24.91
N ARG A 97 -3.23 1.44 -24.94
CA ARG A 97 -3.21 0.43 -25.97
C ARG A 97 -3.50 1.02 -27.36
N GLU A 98 -4.53 1.86 -27.48
CA GLU A 98 -4.86 2.54 -28.75
C GLU A 98 -3.71 3.45 -29.21
N GLU A 99 -3.11 4.23 -28.29
CA GLU A 99 -1.95 5.06 -28.57
C GLU A 99 -0.78 4.21 -29.11
N LEU A 100 -0.43 3.12 -28.42
CA LEU A 100 0.69 2.25 -28.77
C LEU A 100 0.46 1.51 -30.11
N ILE A 101 -0.76 1.05 -30.40
CA ILE A 101 -1.11 0.48 -31.70
C ILE A 101 -0.93 1.52 -32.80
N SER A 102 -1.30 2.77 -32.58
CA SER A 102 -1.13 3.85 -33.55
C SER A 102 0.36 4.14 -33.87
N LYS A 103 1.26 3.79 -32.94
CA LYS A 103 2.72 3.90 -33.07
C LYS A 103 3.38 2.64 -33.67
N GLY A 104 2.59 1.59 -33.93
CA GLY A 104 3.05 0.38 -34.62
C GLY A 104 3.26 -0.85 -33.73
N HIS A 105 3.00 -0.75 -32.44
CA HIS A 105 3.08 -1.91 -31.55
C HIS A 105 1.97 -2.93 -31.81
N THR A 106 2.31 -4.21 -31.66
CA THR A 106 1.38 -5.34 -31.87
C THR A 106 1.16 -6.10 -30.58
N PHE A 107 -0.08 -6.08 -30.12
CA PHE A 107 -0.50 -6.75 -28.90
C PHE A 107 -0.90 -8.21 -29.15
N LYS A 108 -0.44 -9.11 -28.30
CA LYS A 108 -0.76 -10.54 -28.32
C LYS A 108 -1.90 -10.90 -27.36
N THR A 109 -2.11 -10.07 -26.31
CA THR A 109 -3.09 -10.28 -25.26
C THR A 109 -4.05 -9.09 -25.16
N HIS A 110 -5.07 -9.21 -24.30
CA HIS A 110 -5.91 -8.09 -23.88
C HIS A 110 -5.59 -7.64 -22.44
N ALA A 111 -4.50 -8.16 -21.87
CA ALA A 111 -4.08 -7.81 -20.52
C ALA A 111 -3.53 -6.37 -20.47
N ASP A 112 -3.84 -5.69 -19.39
CA ASP A 112 -3.27 -4.39 -19.05
C ASP A 112 -1.74 -4.43 -18.86
N THR A 113 -1.20 -5.57 -18.50
CA THR A 113 0.26 -5.81 -18.37
C THR A 113 1.03 -5.45 -19.65
N GLU A 114 0.47 -5.75 -20.81
CA GLU A 114 1.18 -5.58 -22.09
C GLU A 114 1.36 -4.11 -22.47
N VAL A 115 0.49 -3.20 -22.00
CA VAL A 115 0.67 -1.75 -22.24
C VAL A 115 1.89 -1.20 -21.49
N ILE A 116 2.28 -1.78 -20.35
CA ILE A 116 3.48 -1.37 -19.63
C ILE A 116 4.72 -1.75 -20.44
N LEU A 117 4.74 -2.97 -21.00
CA LEU A 117 5.88 -3.50 -21.75
C LEU A 117 6.12 -2.71 -23.04
N HIS A 118 5.08 -2.50 -23.86
CA HIS A 118 5.17 -1.70 -25.07
C HIS A 118 5.37 -0.21 -24.79
N GLY A 119 4.79 0.30 -23.68
CA GLY A 119 5.05 1.65 -23.22
C GLY A 119 6.52 1.87 -22.81
N TYR A 120 7.15 0.85 -22.22
CA TYR A 120 8.58 0.90 -21.91
C TYR A 120 9.44 0.90 -23.21
N GLU A 121 9.01 0.23 -24.25
CA GLU A 121 9.68 0.28 -25.56
C GLU A 121 9.58 1.67 -26.20
N GLU A 122 8.41 2.30 -26.13
CA GLU A 122 8.13 3.58 -26.76
C GLU A 122 8.69 4.77 -25.97
N TRP A 123 8.52 4.77 -24.64
CA TRP A 123 8.83 5.93 -23.79
C TRP A 123 9.98 5.67 -22.80
N GLY A 124 10.56 4.46 -22.81
CA GLY A 124 11.60 4.09 -21.85
C GLY A 124 11.08 4.15 -20.41
N LYS A 125 11.91 4.67 -19.51
CA LYS A 125 11.58 4.80 -18.07
C LYS A 125 10.39 5.75 -17.79
N ASP A 126 10.09 6.66 -18.72
CA ASP A 126 8.97 7.59 -18.61
C ASP A 126 7.60 6.91 -18.75
N VAL A 127 7.54 5.63 -19.05
CA VAL A 127 6.29 4.85 -19.04
C VAL A 127 5.54 5.02 -17.72
N VAL A 128 6.25 5.07 -16.58
CA VAL A 128 5.63 5.22 -15.23
C VAL A 128 4.78 6.48 -15.09
N ASN A 129 5.12 7.55 -15.83
CA ASN A 129 4.38 8.82 -15.86
C ASN A 129 3.10 8.77 -16.73
N LYS A 130 2.93 7.69 -17.52
CA LYS A 130 1.74 7.46 -18.35
C LYS A 130 0.70 6.57 -17.66
N LEU A 131 1.13 5.80 -16.65
CA LEU A 131 0.28 4.81 -16.00
C LEU A 131 -0.64 5.46 -14.97
N ARG A 132 -1.94 5.19 -15.09
CA ARG A 132 -2.91 5.42 -14.03
C ARG A 132 -3.32 4.05 -13.49
N GLY A 133 -2.88 3.73 -12.27
CA GLY A 133 -3.16 2.41 -11.70
C GLY A 133 -2.45 2.16 -10.39
N MET A 134 -2.56 0.94 -9.91
CA MET A 134 -1.82 0.39 -8.79
C MET A 134 -0.91 -0.71 -9.29
N PHE A 135 0.39 -0.63 -9.01
CA PHE A 135 1.36 -1.54 -9.62
C PHE A 135 2.65 -1.76 -8.85
N GLY A 136 3.14 -2.99 -8.96
CA GLY A 136 4.52 -3.35 -8.75
C GLY A 136 4.94 -4.27 -9.90
N PHE A 137 5.95 -3.89 -10.69
CA PHE A 137 6.38 -4.68 -11.82
C PHE A 137 7.89 -4.70 -11.99
N VAL A 138 8.37 -5.68 -12.76
CA VAL A 138 9.74 -5.75 -13.24
C VAL A 138 9.73 -6.08 -14.74
N ILE A 139 10.60 -5.41 -15.49
CA ILE A 139 10.91 -5.70 -16.90
C ILE A 139 12.36 -6.13 -16.98
N TRP A 140 12.62 -7.24 -17.65
CA TRP A 140 13.95 -7.68 -18.00
C TRP A 140 14.21 -7.43 -19.48
N ASP A 141 15.28 -6.69 -19.80
CA ASP A 141 15.77 -6.48 -21.16
C ASP A 141 16.92 -7.45 -21.44
N PHE A 142 16.68 -8.43 -22.32
CA PHE A 142 17.63 -9.47 -22.67
C PHE A 142 18.83 -8.96 -23.47
N LYS A 143 18.66 -7.84 -24.20
CA LYS A 143 19.74 -7.24 -25.01
C LYS A 143 20.72 -6.48 -24.16
N THR A 144 20.23 -5.71 -23.21
CA THR A 144 21.04 -4.86 -22.33
C THR A 144 21.41 -5.52 -21.01
N LYS A 145 20.77 -6.66 -20.67
CA LYS A 145 20.84 -7.34 -19.36
C LYS A 145 20.51 -6.41 -18.19
N GLU A 146 19.51 -5.58 -18.40
CA GLU A 146 19.03 -4.61 -17.41
C GLU A 146 17.66 -5.03 -16.87
N MET A 147 17.50 -4.96 -15.57
CA MET A 147 16.20 -5.05 -14.92
C MET A 147 15.71 -3.64 -14.59
N PHE A 148 14.53 -3.30 -15.09
CA PHE A 148 13.79 -2.10 -14.71
C PHE A 148 12.58 -2.51 -13.88
N GLY A 149 12.37 -1.86 -12.74
CA GLY A 149 11.19 -2.14 -11.91
C GLY A 149 10.63 -0.86 -11.31
N ALA A 150 9.32 -0.82 -11.09
CA ALA A 150 8.65 0.36 -10.53
C ALA A 150 7.52 -0.03 -9.58
N ARG A 151 7.23 0.88 -8.66
CA ARG A 151 6.13 0.82 -7.70
C ARG A 151 5.24 2.03 -7.86
N ASP A 152 3.92 1.84 -7.72
CA ASP A 152 2.93 2.89 -7.91
C ASP A 152 3.07 4.08 -6.96
N HIS A 153 2.31 5.13 -7.26
CA HIS A 153 2.37 6.44 -6.62
C HIS A 153 2.23 6.40 -5.09
N PHE A 154 1.33 5.58 -4.56
CA PHE A 154 1.05 5.46 -3.11
C PHE A 154 1.59 4.17 -2.49
N GLY A 155 2.32 3.35 -3.27
CA GLY A 155 2.82 2.07 -2.79
C GLY A 155 1.73 1.06 -2.47
N ILE A 156 0.60 1.10 -3.20
CA ILE A 156 -0.53 0.17 -3.02
C ILE A 156 -0.06 -1.26 -3.25
N LYS A 157 0.75 -1.50 -4.30
CA LYS A 157 1.32 -2.82 -4.54
C LYS A 157 2.69 -2.95 -3.90
N PRO A 158 2.96 -4.05 -3.17
CA PRO A 158 4.26 -4.26 -2.54
C PRO A 158 5.32 -4.62 -3.59
N LEU A 159 6.52 -4.07 -3.40
CA LEU A 159 7.71 -4.46 -4.14
C LEU A 159 8.93 -4.35 -3.22
N TYR A 160 9.57 -5.49 -2.96
CA TYR A 160 10.76 -5.62 -2.11
C TYR A 160 11.97 -5.99 -2.96
N TYR A 161 13.15 -5.54 -2.54
CA TYR A 161 14.40 -5.93 -3.17
C TYR A 161 15.50 -6.20 -2.14
N ALA A 162 16.48 -7.00 -2.52
CA ALA A 162 17.67 -7.26 -1.73
C ALA A 162 18.87 -7.56 -2.63
N LYS A 163 20.08 -7.24 -2.15
CA LYS A 163 21.33 -7.63 -2.79
C LYS A 163 22.18 -8.38 -1.79
N MET A 164 22.30 -9.68 -1.95
CA MET A 164 22.99 -10.57 -1.01
C MET A 164 23.80 -11.63 -1.74
N ASN A 165 25.06 -11.80 -1.31
CA ASN A 165 25.92 -12.91 -1.78
C ASN A 165 26.01 -13.05 -3.32
N GLY A 166 26.04 -11.90 -4.03
CA GLY A 166 26.12 -11.87 -5.50
C GLY A 166 24.80 -12.05 -6.23
N THR A 167 23.67 -12.21 -5.52
CA THR A 167 22.32 -12.28 -6.08
C THR A 167 21.55 -11.01 -5.82
N PHE A 168 20.88 -10.48 -6.84
CA PHE A 168 19.87 -9.43 -6.70
C PHE A 168 18.47 -10.06 -6.73
N PHE A 169 17.68 -9.77 -5.71
CA PHE A 169 16.31 -10.26 -5.54
C PHE A 169 15.32 -9.14 -5.69
N VAL A 170 14.18 -9.44 -6.29
CA VAL A 170 13.01 -8.56 -6.29
C VAL A 170 11.72 -9.38 -6.24
N GLY A 171 10.68 -8.87 -5.55
CA GLY A 171 9.41 -9.60 -5.49
C GLY A 171 8.34 -8.91 -4.65
N SER A 172 7.13 -9.43 -4.74
CA SER A 172 5.95 -8.93 -4.01
C SER A 172 5.98 -9.25 -2.52
N GLU A 173 6.70 -10.28 -2.10
CA GLU A 173 6.77 -10.73 -0.71
C GLU A 173 8.17 -11.21 -0.35
N ILE A 174 8.65 -10.83 0.85
CA ILE A 174 9.98 -11.16 1.34
C ILE A 174 10.15 -12.67 1.52
N LYS A 175 9.08 -13.35 1.97
CA LYS A 175 9.12 -14.79 2.19
C LYS A 175 9.48 -15.61 0.94
N ALA A 176 9.26 -15.07 -0.26
CA ALA A 176 9.68 -15.72 -1.50
C ALA A 176 11.20 -15.89 -1.59
N PHE A 177 11.97 -14.97 -1.02
CA PHE A 177 13.44 -15.02 -1.05
C PHE A 177 14.03 -16.10 -0.16
N LEU A 178 13.29 -16.56 0.88
CA LEU A 178 13.75 -17.52 1.88
C LEU A 178 14.20 -18.87 1.32
N ASP A 179 13.77 -19.23 0.12
CA ASP A 179 14.12 -20.50 -0.51
C ASP A 179 15.40 -20.46 -1.34
N HIS A 180 16.00 -19.28 -1.51
CA HIS A 180 17.25 -19.11 -2.25
C HIS A 180 18.45 -19.24 -1.31
N PRO A 181 19.50 -20.05 -1.66
CA PRO A 181 20.62 -20.32 -0.77
C PRO A 181 21.47 -19.08 -0.47
N ASN A 182 21.50 -18.10 -1.37
CA ASN A 182 22.22 -16.84 -1.19
C ASN A 182 21.47 -15.82 -0.32
N PHE A 183 20.19 -16.08 0.01
CA PHE A 183 19.43 -15.22 0.91
C PHE A 183 19.82 -15.47 2.36
N LYS A 184 20.27 -14.42 3.05
CA LYS A 184 20.63 -14.48 4.47
C LYS A 184 19.46 -13.98 5.32
N LYS A 185 18.86 -14.89 6.08
CA LYS A 185 17.81 -14.52 7.05
C LYS A 185 18.44 -13.99 8.34
N GLU A 186 18.44 -12.70 8.50
CA GLU A 186 18.94 -12.00 9.70
C GLU A 186 17.95 -10.93 10.12
N LEU A 187 17.71 -10.80 11.44
CA LEU A 187 16.82 -9.77 11.98
C LEU A 187 17.51 -8.40 11.92
N ASN A 188 16.84 -7.42 11.35
CA ASN A 188 17.20 -6.02 11.45
C ASN A 188 16.77 -5.48 12.82
N LYS A 189 17.70 -5.38 13.76
CA LYS A 189 17.42 -4.90 15.12
C LYS A 189 16.99 -3.42 15.15
N GLU A 190 17.47 -2.63 14.19
CA GLU A 190 17.19 -1.19 14.09
C GLU A 190 15.73 -0.87 13.72
N ALA A 191 14.99 -1.86 13.17
CA ALA A 191 13.58 -1.69 12.84
C ALA A 191 12.65 -1.77 14.06
N LEU A 192 13.10 -2.38 15.18
CA LEU A 192 12.21 -2.70 16.28
C LEU A 192 11.77 -1.47 17.08
N LYS A 193 12.71 -0.57 17.44
CA LYS A 193 12.39 0.63 18.22
C LYS A 193 11.43 1.57 17.48
N PRO A 194 11.64 1.93 16.21
CA PRO A 194 10.65 2.69 15.44
C PRO A 194 9.29 1.97 15.37
N TYR A 195 9.28 0.66 15.16
CA TYR A 195 8.04 -0.13 15.12
C TYR A 195 7.23 -0.01 16.41
N MET A 196 7.85 0.00 17.59
CA MET A 196 7.12 0.18 18.86
C MET A 196 6.42 1.53 18.93
N THR A 197 6.97 2.55 18.30
CA THR A 197 6.32 3.87 18.21
C THR A 197 5.19 3.87 17.18
N PHE A 198 5.45 3.35 15.98
CA PHE A 198 4.54 3.49 14.83
C PHE A 198 3.59 2.30 14.65
N GLN A 199 3.78 1.17 15.35
CA GLN A 199 3.08 -0.12 15.27
C GLN A 199 3.06 -0.79 13.86
N TYR A 200 3.72 -0.23 12.87
CA TYR A 200 3.92 -0.76 11.53
C TYR A 200 5.37 -0.53 11.07
N PRO A 201 5.86 -1.24 10.04
CA PRO A 201 7.21 -1.04 9.51
C PRO A 201 7.32 0.34 8.84
N VAL A 202 8.01 1.27 9.49
CA VAL A 202 8.11 2.67 9.03
C VAL A 202 9.40 2.96 8.28
N THR A 203 10.41 2.08 8.39
CA THR A 203 11.71 2.22 7.73
C THR A 203 11.70 1.60 6.33
N GLN A 204 12.57 2.09 5.44
CA GLN A 204 12.76 1.52 4.12
C GLN A 204 13.41 0.13 4.20
N GLU A 205 14.42 -0.06 5.05
CA GLU A 205 14.95 -1.38 5.37
C GLU A 205 13.97 -2.11 6.29
N THR A 206 13.61 -3.32 5.91
CA THR A 206 12.60 -4.12 6.58
C THR A 206 13.12 -4.76 7.87
N PHE A 207 12.29 -5.57 8.54
CA PHE A 207 12.72 -6.42 9.64
C PHE A 207 13.71 -7.53 9.21
N PHE A 208 13.86 -7.77 7.91
CA PHE A 208 14.92 -8.62 7.37
C PHE A 208 16.09 -7.74 6.94
N LYS A 209 17.23 -7.88 7.63
CA LYS A 209 18.42 -7.08 7.36
C LYS A 209 18.89 -7.23 5.91
N GLY A 210 19.15 -6.11 5.24
CA GLY A 210 19.53 -6.07 3.83
C GLY A 210 18.39 -6.28 2.85
N VAL A 211 17.14 -6.34 3.32
CA VAL A 211 15.93 -6.34 2.48
C VAL A 211 15.25 -4.98 2.59
N TYR A 212 14.96 -4.39 1.46
CA TYR A 212 14.40 -3.05 1.36
C TYR A 212 13.05 -3.08 0.66
N ARG A 213 12.15 -2.20 1.08
CA ARG A 213 10.93 -1.87 0.36
C ARG A 213 11.24 -0.81 -0.69
N LEU A 214 10.85 -1.02 -1.94
CA LEU A 214 10.91 0.06 -2.93
C LEU A 214 9.92 1.14 -2.50
N PRO A 215 10.33 2.40 -2.30
CA PRO A 215 9.41 3.45 -1.91
C PRO A 215 8.31 3.70 -2.95
N GLU A 216 7.21 4.27 -2.51
CA GLU A 216 6.12 4.76 -3.36
C GLU A 216 6.63 5.79 -4.36
N GLY A 217 6.06 5.81 -5.57
CA GLY A 217 6.47 6.76 -6.62
C GLY A 217 7.92 6.60 -7.09
N HIS A 218 8.52 5.42 -6.93
CA HIS A 218 9.90 5.16 -7.36
C HIS A 218 9.99 4.05 -8.39
N TYR A 219 11.00 4.18 -9.26
CA TYR A 219 11.51 3.09 -10.08
C TYR A 219 12.98 2.82 -9.79
N PHE A 220 13.44 1.64 -10.17
CA PHE A 220 14.86 1.28 -10.12
C PHE A 220 15.34 0.70 -11.44
N THR A 221 16.66 0.75 -11.65
CA THR A 221 17.37 -0.06 -12.62
C THR A 221 18.44 -0.89 -11.93
N TYR A 222 18.63 -2.11 -12.39
CA TYR A 222 19.71 -2.98 -11.96
C TYR A 222 20.44 -3.55 -13.17
N LYS A 223 21.74 -3.27 -13.27
CA LYS A 223 22.60 -3.72 -14.36
C LYS A 223 24.04 -3.88 -13.86
N ASP A 224 24.71 -4.95 -14.25
CA ASP A 224 26.12 -5.20 -13.93
C ASP A 224 26.46 -5.04 -12.43
N GLY A 225 25.53 -5.45 -11.57
CA GLY A 225 25.66 -5.34 -10.11
C GLY A 225 25.40 -3.92 -9.56
N GLN A 226 25.10 -2.94 -10.38
CA GLN A 226 24.73 -1.58 -9.97
C GLN A 226 23.23 -1.44 -9.83
N PHE A 227 22.78 -0.89 -8.72
CA PHE A 227 21.39 -0.57 -8.42
C PHE A 227 21.24 0.95 -8.34
N GLU A 228 20.35 1.50 -9.14
CA GLU A 228 20.01 2.91 -9.13
C GLU A 228 18.52 3.07 -8.91
N MET A 229 18.10 4.02 -8.07
CA MET A 229 16.72 4.30 -7.75
C MET A 229 16.40 5.77 -8.00
N THR A 230 15.22 6.03 -8.59
CA THR A 230 14.77 7.37 -8.93
C THR A 230 13.33 7.57 -8.47
N GLN A 231 13.06 8.68 -7.81
CA GLN A 231 11.69 9.13 -7.53
C GLN A 231 11.12 9.74 -8.81
N TYR A 232 10.02 9.18 -9.34
CA TYR A 232 9.35 9.71 -10.52
C TYR A 232 8.11 10.53 -10.17
N TRP A 233 7.59 10.36 -8.96
CA TRP A 233 6.41 11.06 -8.50
C TRP A 233 6.50 11.37 -7.00
N ASP A 234 5.91 12.49 -6.60
CA ASP A 234 5.73 12.92 -5.22
C ASP A 234 4.44 13.73 -5.13
N GLU A 235 3.80 13.78 -3.97
CA GLU A 235 2.61 14.60 -3.77
C GLU A 235 2.95 16.08 -3.83
N ASN A 236 2.16 16.80 -4.62
CA ASN A 236 2.27 18.25 -4.70
C ASN A 236 0.98 18.90 -4.20
N PHE A 237 1.04 19.50 -3.02
CA PHE A 237 -0.05 20.28 -2.46
C PHE A 237 0.00 21.69 -3.03
N GLU A 238 -0.93 22.00 -3.92
CA GLU A 238 -1.11 23.34 -4.50
C GLU A 238 -2.46 23.88 -4.04
N PRO A 239 -2.50 24.87 -3.10
CA PRO A 239 -3.75 25.50 -2.69
C PRO A 239 -4.42 26.17 -3.88
N GLU A 240 -5.69 25.88 -4.09
CA GLU A 240 -6.53 26.53 -5.09
C GLU A 240 -7.51 27.50 -4.39
N ASP A 241 -7.74 28.66 -5.01
CA ASP A 241 -8.76 29.64 -4.55
C ASP A 241 -10.11 29.28 -5.17
N GLU A 242 -10.84 28.38 -4.50
CA GLU A 242 -12.14 27.89 -4.94
C GLU A 242 -13.18 27.92 -3.83
N THR A 243 -14.45 27.98 -4.21
CA THR A 243 -15.57 27.91 -3.27
C THR A 243 -15.78 26.48 -2.77
N PHE A 244 -16.42 26.33 -1.62
CA PHE A 244 -16.79 25.02 -1.07
C PHE A 244 -17.60 24.17 -2.06
N ASP A 245 -18.55 24.78 -2.78
CA ASP A 245 -19.39 24.05 -3.74
C ASP A 245 -18.60 23.59 -4.98
N GLU A 246 -17.63 24.37 -5.44
CA GLU A 246 -16.70 23.97 -6.51
C GLU A 246 -15.83 22.79 -6.08
N ALA A 247 -15.24 22.84 -4.87
CA ALA A 247 -14.46 21.76 -4.31
C ALA A 247 -15.31 20.48 -4.17
N VAL A 248 -16.53 20.57 -3.65
CA VAL A 248 -17.47 19.43 -3.55
C VAL A 248 -17.72 18.78 -4.91
N ASN A 249 -17.99 19.58 -5.95
CA ASN A 249 -18.24 19.06 -7.29
C ASN A 249 -17.01 18.37 -7.89
N LYS A 250 -15.80 18.95 -7.74
CA LYS A 250 -14.55 18.34 -8.20
C LYS A 250 -14.29 16.99 -7.50
N ILE A 251 -14.45 16.94 -6.18
CA ILE A 251 -14.27 15.71 -5.39
C ILE A 251 -15.28 14.64 -5.82
N ASP A 252 -16.55 15.01 -5.99
CA ASP A 252 -17.61 14.09 -6.43
C ASP A 252 -17.28 13.47 -7.79
N ASP A 253 -16.84 14.25 -8.76
CA ASP A 253 -16.45 13.79 -10.09
C ASP A 253 -15.22 12.86 -10.04
N VAL A 254 -14.18 13.22 -9.28
CA VAL A 254 -12.96 12.42 -9.14
C VAL A 254 -13.27 11.09 -8.46
N VAL A 255 -14.04 11.10 -7.36
CA VAL A 255 -14.40 9.88 -6.63
C VAL A 255 -15.27 8.95 -7.49
N LYS A 256 -16.27 9.48 -8.21
CA LYS A 256 -17.08 8.70 -9.16
C LYS A 256 -16.23 8.05 -10.25
N ASN A 257 -15.31 8.81 -10.84
CA ASN A 257 -14.39 8.30 -11.86
C ASN A 257 -13.47 7.21 -11.29
N SER A 258 -12.95 7.41 -10.09
CA SER A 258 -12.10 6.44 -9.38
C SER A 258 -12.86 5.14 -9.11
N VAL A 259 -14.05 5.20 -8.50
CA VAL A 259 -14.85 4.00 -8.22
C VAL A 259 -15.19 3.26 -9.51
N LYS A 260 -15.54 3.98 -10.59
CA LYS A 260 -15.80 3.38 -11.90
C LYS A 260 -14.58 2.63 -12.43
N ALA A 261 -13.40 3.23 -12.35
CA ALA A 261 -12.15 2.61 -12.81
C ALA A 261 -11.83 1.33 -12.03
N HIS A 262 -12.00 1.34 -10.70
CA HIS A 262 -11.74 0.18 -9.84
C HIS A 262 -12.78 -0.95 -9.94
N THR A 263 -13.92 -0.72 -10.61
CA THR A 263 -14.93 -1.76 -10.80
C THR A 263 -14.76 -2.55 -12.10
N PHE A 264 -13.75 -2.22 -12.92
CA PHE A 264 -13.47 -2.93 -14.16
C PHE A 264 -12.99 -4.35 -13.86
N ALA A 265 -13.64 -5.34 -14.47
CA ALA A 265 -13.27 -6.75 -14.37
C ALA A 265 -13.86 -7.53 -15.55
N ASP A 266 -13.23 -8.65 -15.91
CA ASP A 266 -13.76 -9.55 -16.93
C ASP A 266 -15.15 -10.08 -16.56
N LYS A 267 -15.96 -10.38 -17.60
CA LYS A 267 -17.31 -10.91 -17.44
C LYS A 267 -17.32 -12.19 -16.60
N GLY A 268 -18.10 -12.16 -15.52
CA GLY A 268 -18.24 -13.29 -14.59
C GLY A 268 -17.32 -13.21 -13.36
N ILE A 269 -16.42 -12.24 -13.28
CA ILE A 269 -15.70 -11.92 -12.06
C ILE A 269 -16.61 -11.12 -11.15
N LYS A 270 -16.75 -11.57 -9.89
CA LYS A 270 -17.55 -10.86 -8.90
C LYS A 270 -16.65 -9.92 -8.09
N VAL A 271 -17.04 -8.65 -8.08
CA VAL A 271 -16.46 -7.59 -7.26
C VAL A 271 -17.49 -7.17 -6.22
N GLY A 272 -17.11 -7.15 -4.95
CA GLY A 272 -17.96 -6.71 -3.84
C GLY A 272 -17.46 -5.41 -3.23
N SER A 273 -18.06 -5.00 -2.12
CA SER A 273 -17.60 -3.84 -1.35
C SER A 273 -17.55 -4.19 0.13
N PHE A 274 -16.56 -3.68 0.83
CA PHE A 274 -16.60 -3.58 2.29
C PHE A 274 -17.64 -2.54 2.67
N LEU A 275 -18.42 -2.84 3.69
CA LEU A 275 -19.39 -1.88 4.22
C LEU A 275 -19.30 -1.86 5.74
N SER A 276 -18.88 -0.72 6.26
CA SER A 276 -19.06 -0.32 7.65
C SER A 276 -20.21 0.69 7.74
N ALA A 277 -20.42 1.26 8.90
CA ALA A 277 -21.32 2.42 9.06
C ALA A 277 -20.62 3.75 8.76
N GLY A 278 -19.32 3.75 8.40
CA GLY A 278 -18.52 4.92 8.07
C GLY A 278 -18.92 5.57 6.75
N VAL A 279 -18.61 6.86 6.62
CA VAL A 279 -18.96 7.69 5.43
C VAL A 279 -18.27 7.14 4.18
N ASP A 280 -16.98 6.82 4.27
CA ASP A 280 -16.12 6.46 3.12
C ASP A 280 -16.56 5.15 2.48
N SER A 281 -16.68 4.07 3.28
CA SER A 281 -17.18 2.79 2.79
C SER A 281 -18.60 2.88 2.25
N SER A 282 -19.43 3.73 2.85
CA SER A 282 -20.82 3.96 2.42
C SER A 282 -20.88 4.68 1.07
N LEU A 283 -20.03 5.70 0.86
CA LEU A 283 -19.95 6.44 -0.41
C LEU A 283 -19.46 5.52 -1.54
N VAL A 284 -18.37 4.78 -1.33
CA VAL A 284 -17.85 3.82 -2.30
C VAL A 284 -18.91 2.79 -2.66
N THR A 285 -19.59 2.20 -1.65
CA THR A 285 -20.67 1.23 -1.87
C THR A 285 -21.86 1.82 -2.65
N ALA A 286 -22.26 3.05 -2.31
CA ALA A 286 -23.38 3.73 -2.99
C ALA A 286 -23.09 4.03 -4.46
N LEU A 287 -21.86 4.39 -4.79
CA LEU A 287 -21.41 4.64 -6.16
C LEU A 287 -21.22 3.35 -6.96
N MET A 288 -20.61 2.35 -6.34
CA MET A 288 -20.34 1.05 -6.97
C MET A 288 -21.60 0.21 -7.20
N ARG A 289 -22.54 0.20 -6.23
CA ARG A 289 -23.74 -0.64 -6.19
C ARG A 289 -23.48 -2.13 -6.48
N PRO A 290 -22.64 -2.79 -5.68
CA PRO A 290 -22.29 -4.20 -5.89
C PRO A 290 -23.48 -5.13 -5.64
N ASP A 291 -23.39 -6.37 -6.16
CA ASP A 291 -24.39 -7.42 -5.86
C ASP A 291 -24.44 -7.79 -4.37
N ASN A 292 -23.31 -7.65 -3.67
CA ASN A 292 -23.19 -7.97 -2.26
C ASN A 292 -22.15 -7.08 -1.58
N THR A 293 -22.43 -6.70 -0.35
CA THR A 293 -21.49 -6.04 0.55
C THR A 293 -21.09 -6.98 1.69
N PHE A 294 -19.96 -6.72 2.31
CA PHE A 294 -19.41 -7.56 3.36
C PHE A 294 -19.07 -6.74 4.59
N SER A 295 -19.38 -7.29 5.77
CA SER A 295 -19.12 -6.65 7.07
C SER A 295 -18.61 -7.67 8.07
N ILE A 296 -17.71 -7.23 8.97
CA ILE A 296 -17.25 -8.02 10.10
C ILE A 296 -17.53 -7.25 11.38
N GLY A 297 -18.01 -7.95 12.39
CA GLY A 297 -18.25 -7.41 13.73
C GLY A 297 -17.59 -8.24 14.82
N PHE A 298 -17.61 -7.69 16.00
CA PHE A 298 -17.18 -8.34 17.22
C PHE A 298 -18.32 -8.30 18.26
N ASP A 299 -18.27 -9.16 19.24
CA ASP A 299 -19.18 -9.09 20.38
C ASP A 299 -18.75 -7.94 21.31
N SER A 300 -19.00 -6.72 20.87
CA SER A 300 -18.60 -5.48 21.56
C SER A 300 -19.57 -4.34 21.27
N THR A 301 -19.42 -3.24 22.02
CA THR A 301 -20.16 -1.99 21.78
C THR A 301 -19.80 -1.29 20.47
N TYR A 302 -18.70 -1.70 19.83
CA TYR A 302 -18.21 -1.17 18.55
C TYR A 302 -18.65 -2.02 17.36
N ASP A 303 -19.60 -2.95 17.54
CA ASP A 303 -20.15 -3.76 16.45
C ASP A 303 -21.03 -2.93 15.51
N GLU A 304 -20.57 -2.68 14.29
CA GLU A 304 -21.27 -1.90 13.26
C GLU A 304 -22.05 -2.77 12.27
N THR A 305 -22.09 -4.10 12.44
CA THR A 305 -22.74 -5.01 11.46
C THR A 305 -24.23 -4.73 11.32
N LYS A 306 -24.89 -4.34 12.40
CA LYS A 306 -26.32 -3.96 12.36
C LYS A 306 -26.55 -2.72 11.49
N GLN A 307 -25.73 -1.67 11.69
CA GLN A 307 -25.82 -0.42 10.95
C GLN A 307 -25.49 -0.66 9.46
N ALA A 308 -24.48 -1.47 9.16
CA ALA A 308 -24.12 -1.85 7.81
C ALA A 308 -25.25 -2.58 7.09
N ARG A 309 -25.93 -3.55 7.75
CA ARG A 309 -27.11 -4.23 7.18
C ARG A 309 -28.27 -3.27 6.91
N GLU A 310 -28.57 -2.38 7.84
CA GLU A 310 -29.63 -1.38 7.68
C GLU A 310 -29.34 -0.44 6.51
N LEU A 311 -28.08 -0.03 6.37
CA LEU A 311 -27.63 0.85 5.29
C LEU A 311 -27.70 0.13 3.93
N ALA A 312 -27.21 -1.11 3.83
CA ALA A 312 -27.30 -1.93 2.64
C ALA A 312 -28.78 -2.10 2.22
N ALA A 313 -29.66 -2.41 3.18
CA ALA A 313 -31.10 -2.55 2.92
C ALA A 313 -31.72 -1.25 2.38
N LYS A 314 -31.38 -0.08 2.93
CA LYS A 314 -31.81 1.22 2.41
C LYS A 314 -31.33 1.49 0.98
N MET A 315 -30.14 1.00 0.62
CA MET A 315 -29.60 1.08 -0.74
C MET A 315 -30.19 0.02 -1.68
N GLY A 316 -30.97 -0.93 -1.18
CA GLY A 316 -31.48 -2.06 -1.95
C GLY A 316 -30.41 -3.08 -2.30
N LEU A 317 -29.36 -3.20 -1.47
CA LEU A 317 -28.22 -4.09 -1.64
C LEU A 317 -28.29 -5.25 -0.65
N LYS A 318 -27.65 -6.36 -1.00
CA LYS A 318 -27.41 -7.47 -0.08
C LYS A 318 -26.21 -7.16 0.81
N ASN A 319 -26.25 -7.56 2.10
CA ASN A 319 -25.12 -7.58 3.00
C ASN A 319 -24.90 -8.99 3.54
N THR A 320 -23.66 -9.43 3.58
CA THR A 320 -23.23 -10.67 4.23
C THR A 320 -22.28 -10.29 5.35
N ASP A 321 -22.61 -10.62 6.57
CA ASP A 321 -21.81 -10.30 7.74
C ASP A 321 -21.49 -11.52 8.60
N GLU A 322 -20.40 -11.43 9.35
CA GLU A 322 -19.97 -12.43 10.31
C GLU A 322 -19.49 -11.74 11.60
N LYS A 323 -19.75 -12.36 12.75
CA LYS A 323 -19.22 -11.92 14.03
C LYS A 323 -18.08 -12.81 14.47
N LEU A 324 -16.99 -12.19 14.87
CA LEU A 324 -15.80 -12.86 15.34
C LEU A 324 -15.76 -12.92 16.87
N THR A 325 -15.32 -14.05 17.38
CA THR A 325 -14.95 -14.20 18.77
C THR A 325 -13.49 -13.75 18.99
N ASN A 326 -13.16 -13.35 20.22
CA ASN A 326 -11.78 -13.03 20.59
C ASN A 326 -10.83 -14.22 20.38
N GLU A 327 -11.31 -15.44 20.61
CA GLU A 327 -10.52 -16.66 20.45
C GLU A 327 -10.14 -16.87 18.96
N GLU A 328 -11.09 -16.71 18.04
CA GLU A 328 -10.82 -16.79 16.60
C GLU A 328 -9.81 -15.73 16.15
N ALA A 329 -9.95 -14.49 16.65
CA ALA A 329 -9.03 -13.40 16.37
C ALA A 329 -7.61 -13.73 16.83
N PHE A 330 -7.41 -14.17 18.07
CA PHE A 330 -6.11 -14.56 18.61
C PHE A 330 -5.48 -15.74 17.86
N HIS A 331 -6.27 -16.76 17.53
CA HIS A 331 -5.77 -17.91 16.79
C HIS A 331 -5.35 -17.58 15.33
N ALA A 332 -5.98 -16.59 14.72
CA ALA A 332 -5.63 -16.16 13.37
C ALA A 332 -4.37 -15.27 13.32
N PHE A 333 -4.07 -14.56 14.39
CA PHE A 333 -3.02 -13.53 14.41
C PHE A 333 -1.64 -14.01 13.92
N PRO A 334 -1.08 -15.16 14.35
CA PRO A 334 0.22 -15.62 13.84
C PRO A 334 0.23 -15.89 12.34
N MET A 335 -0.91 -16.32 11.78
CA MET A 335 -1.04 -16.56 10.34
C MET A 335 -1.16 -15.24 9.58
N ILE A 336 -1.87 -14.26 10.12
CA ILE A 336 -1.98 -12.92 9.56
C ILE A 336 -0.57 -12.31 9.47
N GLN A 337 0.21 -12.34 10.55
CA GLN A 337 1.60 -11.85 10.57
C GLN A 337 2.49 -12.58 9.54
N TYR A 338 2.30 -13.89 9.34
CA TYR A 338 3.01 -14.61 8.28
C TYR A 338 2.68 -14.09 6.87
N TYR A 339 1.44 -13.71 6.60
CA TYR A 339 1.08 -13.14 5.30
C TYR A 339 1.62 -11.72 5.10
N LEU A 340 1.67 -10.92 6.14
CA LEU A 340 2.18 -9.54 6.08
C LEU A 340 3.69 -9.46 5.81
N ASP A 341 4.47 -10.52 6.09
CA ASP A 341 5.94 -10.59 6.06
C ASP A 341 6.63 -9.79 7.17
N GLU A 342 6.11 -8.63 7.51
CA GLU A 342 6.61 -7.74 8.55
C GLU A 342 5.55 -7.58 9.64
N PRO A 343 5.96 -7.31 10.89
CA PRO A 343 5.00 -7.16 11.97
C PRO A 343 4.13 -5.92 11.76
N ASP A 344 2.83 -6.11 11.91
CA ASP A 344 1.86 -5.03 11.98
C ASP A 344 0.94 -5.29 13.18
N SER A 345 0.93 -4.37 14.14
CA SER A 345 0.12 -4.49 15.35
C SER A 345 -1.16 -3.65 15.31
N ASN A 346 -1.49 -3.03 14.18
CA ASN A 346 -2.77 -2.37 14.01
C ASN A 346 -3.91 -3.38 14.16
N PRO A 347 -4.85 -3.18 15.11
CA PRO A 347 -5.94 -4.14 15.36
C PRO A 347 -6.81 -4.42 14.13
N SER A 348 -6.86 -3.50 13.16
CA SER A 348 -7.66 -3.64 11.94
C SER A 348 -7.19 -4.75 10.99
N VAL A 349 -5.96 -5.26 11.13
CA VAL A 349 -5.46 -6.39 10.32
C VAL A 349 -6.30 -7.67 10.51
N VAL A 350 -6.86 -7.87 11.71
CA VAL A 350 -7.66 -9.06 12.03
C VAL A 350 -9.03 -9.02 11.35
N PRO A 351 -9.88 -8.00 11.55
CA PRO A 351 -11.16 -7.92 10.85
C PRO A 351 -10.99 -7.90 9.34
N LEU A 352 -9.96 -7.24 8.80
CA LEU A 352 -9.70 -7.20 7.37
C LEU A 352 -9.40 -8.59 6.80
N TYR A 353 -8.61 -9.41 7.50
CA TYR A 353 -8.37 -10.81 7.13
C TYR A 353 -9.66 -11.63 7.05
N PHE A 354 -10.51 -11.54 8.07
CA PHE A 354 -11.77 -12.29 8.09
C PHE A 354 -12.78 -11.77 7.07
N LEU A 355 -12.79 -10.47 6.82
CA LEU A 355 -13.62 -9.82 5.81
C LEU A 355 -13.27 -10.33 4.39
N ASN A 356 -11.99 -10.37 4.05
CA ASN A 356 -11.51 -10.96 2.80
C ASN A 356 -11.83 -12.45 2.70
N LYS A 357 -11.68 -13.18 3.82
CA LYS A 357 -12.03 -14.60 3.88
C LYS A 357 -13.53 -14.80 3.64
N LEU A 358 -14.39 -14.01 4.27
CA LEU A 358 -15.85 -14.07 4.13
C LEU A 358 -16.27 -13.82 2.67
N ALA A 359 -15.72 -12.77 2.04
CA ALA A 359 -16.01 -12.46 0.64
C ALA A 359 -15.59 -13.59 -0.31
N LYS A 360 -14.41 -14.12 -0.12
CA LYS A 360 -13.88 -15.24 -0.88
C LYS A 360 -14.75 -16.51 -0.73
N ASP A 361 -15.14 -16.85 0.50
CA ASP A 361 -15.98 -18.03 0.77
C ASP A 361 -17.37 -17.88 0.09
N ASN A 362 -17.77 -16.65 -0.24
CA ASN A 362 -18.96 -16.31 -1.05
C ASN A 362 -18.66 -16.15 -2.56
N GLY A 363 -17.44 -16.46 -3.03
CA GLY A 363 -17.06 -16.50 -4.44
C GLY A 363 -16.70 -15.14 -5.06
N TYR A 364 -16.37 -14.13 -4.24
CA TYR A 364 -15.86 -12.84 -4.69
C TYR A 364 -14.35 -12.87 -4.82
N LYS A 365 -13.80 -12.21 -5.85
CA LYS A 365 -12.38 -12.15 -6.14
C LYS A 365 -11.73 -10.81 -5.78
N ALA A 366 -12.52 -9.76 -5.68
CA ALA A 366 -12.06 -8.44 -5.26
C ALA A 366 -13.13 -7.71 -4.45
N LEU A 367 -12.67 -6.80 -3.62
CA LEU A 367 -13.51 -5.94 -2.80
C LEU A 367 -12.98 -4.51 -2.90
N LEU A 368 -13.89 -3.54 -3.05
CA LEU A 368 -13.58 -2.13 -2.88
C LEU A 368 -13.77 -1.74 -1.41
N SER A 369 -12.90 -0.86 -0.94
CA SER A 369 -12.97 -0.28 0.41
C SER A 369 -12.95 1.25 0.35
N GLY A 370 -13.21 1.89 1.48
CA GLY A 370 -12.99 3.33 1.69
C GLY A 370 -11.61 3.67 2.25
N GLU A 371 -10.70 2.68 2.35
CA GLU A 371 -9.36 2.87 2.89
C GLU A 371 -8.58 3.93 2.11
N GLY A 372 -7.84 4.78 2.80
CA GLY A 372 -7.08 5.90 2.22
C GLY A 372 -7.86 7.21 2.09
N ALA A 373 -9.18 7.20 2.32
CA ALA A 373 -9.98 8.41 2.21
C ALA A 373 -9.63 9.45 3.30
N ASP A 374 -9.43 9.00 4.54
CA ASP A 374 -9.05 9.87 5.64
C ASP A 374 -7.70 10.57 5.40
N GLU A 375 -6.73 9.86 4.85
CA GLU A 375 -5.41 10.40 4.52
C GLU A 375 -5.49 11.40 3.38
N LEU A 376 -6.29 11.11 2.34
CA LEU A 376 -6.43 11.98 1.17
C LEU A 376 -7.29 13.23 1.46
N PHE A 377 -8.34 13.10 2.29
CA PHE A 377 -9.31 14.18 2.53
C PHE A 377 -9.26 14.74 3.96
N ALA A 378 -8.19 14.48 4.70
CA ALA A 378 -7.98 14.96 6.07
C ALA A 378 -9.12 14.57 7.03
N GLY A 379 -9.59 13.33 6.96
CA GLY A 379 -10.73 12.85 7.75
C GLY A 379 -10.43 12.65 9.23
N TYR A 380 -9.18 12.40 9.61
CA TYR A 380 -8.80 12.17 11.00
C TYR A 380 -8.91 13.39 11.88
N ILE A 381 -9.36 13.19 13.12
CA ILE A 381 -9.52 14.26 14.12
C ILE A 381 -8.17 14.94 14.40
N ASP A 382 -7.06 14.22 14.35
CA ASP A 382 -5.72 14.73 14.66
C ASP A 382 -5.15 15.65 13.58
N TYR A 383 -5.70 15.67 12.39
CA TYR A 383 -5.34 16.66 11.38
C TYR A 383 -5.83 18.08 11.77
N GLY A 384 -7.07 18.18 12.26
CA GLY A 384 -7.64 19.43 12.72
C GLY A 384 -8.22 19.29 14.13
N PHE A 385 -7.37 19.35 15.15
CA PHE A 385 -7.79 19.12 16.55
C PHE A 385 -8.98 20.01 16.95
N ASN A 386 -10.14 19.38 17.11
CA ASN A 386 -11.40 20.11 17.31
C ASN A 386 -11.83 20.10 18.79
N THR A 387 -12.32 21.26 19.28
CA THR A 387 -12.93 21.35 20.61
C THR A 387 -14.43 21.64 20.51
N LYS A 388 -15.23 21.04 21.44
CA LYS A 388 -16.66 21.34 21.56
C LYS A 388 -16.91 22.76 22.15
N VAL A 389 -15.88 23.39 22.75
CA VAL A 389 -15.98 24.70 23.37
C VAL A 389 -15.88 25.79 22.30
N LYS A 390 -17.02 26.33 21.88
CA LYS A 390 -17.13 27.33 20.81
C LYS A 390 -16.21 28.57 21.00
N PHE A 391 -16.04 29.00 22.24
CA PHE A 391 -15.19 30.16 22.56
C PHE A 391 -13.69 29.83 22.30
N ILE A 392 -13.21 28.67 22.74
CA ILE A 392 -11.82 28.26 22.51
C ILE A 392 -11.57 28.13 21.00
N ARG A 393 -12.50 27.51 20.27
CA ARG A 393 -12.41 27.41 18.81
C ARG A 393 -12.31 28.80 18.18
N TRP A 394 -13.22 29.69 18.53
CA TRP A 394 -13.21 31.08 17.99
C TRP A 394 -11.88 31.80 18.25
N VAL A 395 -11.36 31.72 19.49
CA VAL A 395 -10.05 32.31 19.83
C VAL A 395 -8.93 31.67 19.00
N THR A 396 -8.89 30.35 18.89
CA THR A 396 -7.89 29.62 18.08
C THR A 396 -7.94 30.07 16.63
N ASP A 397 -9.14 30.16 16.06
CA ASP A 397 -9.32 30.61 14.64
C ASP A 397 -8.86 32.05 14.41
N GLN A 398 -9.03 32.97 15.40
CA GLN A 398 -8.44 34.29 15.29
C GLN A 398 -6.91 34.27 15.38
N LEU A 399 -6.34 33.42 16.25
CA LEU A 399 -4.90 33.27 16.41
C LEU A 399 -4.25 32.63 15.17
N LYS A 400 -4.95 31.72 14.48
CA LYS A 400 -4.48 31.14 13.20
C LYS A 400 -4.23 32.23 12.11
N LYS A 401 -4.92 33.36 12.17
CA LYS A 401 -4.72 34.47 11.23
C LYS A 401 -3.45 35.31 11.51
N MET A 402 -2.74 35.03 12.60
CA MET A 402 -1.48 35.69 12.88
C MET A 402 -0.39 35.26 11.90
N PRO A 403 0.60 36.11 11.60
CA PRO A 403 1.81 35.70 10.88
C PRO A 403 2.43 34.44 11.50
N ARG A 404 2.88 33.51 10.65
CA ARG A 404 3.40 32.17 11.01
C ARG A 404 4.43 32.22 12.16
N GLU A 405 5.40 33.11 12.08
CA GLU A 405 6.42 33.26 13.14
C GLU A 405 5.85 33.64 14.51
N ARG A 406 4.89 34.57 14.54
CA ARG A 406 4.23 35.01 15.78
C ARG A 406 3.36 33.90 16.37
N ARG A 407 2.66 33.20 15.50
CA ARG A 407 1.82 32.05 15.85
C ARG A 407 2.65 30.95 16.51
N TYR A 408 3.78 30.59 15.93
CA TYR A 408 4.67 29.57 16.48
C TYR A 408 5.32 29.98 17.79
N LYS A 409 5.76 31.24 17.93
CA LYS A 409 6.25 31.77 19.22
C LYS A 409 5.18 31.70 20.30
N PHE A 410 3.93 31.99 19.95
CA PHE A 410 2.81 31.89 20.90
C PHE A 410 2.50 30.43 21.24
N ALA A 411 2.48 29.52 20.27
CA ALA A 411 2.30 28.08 20.52
C ALA A 411 3.39 27.55 21.48
N LYS A 412 4.64 27.89 21.23
CA LYS A 412 5.77 27.51 22.12
C LYS A 412 5.63 28.07 23.54
N TRP A 413 5.05 29.27 23.68
CA TRP A 413 4.74 29.81 25.00
C TRP A 413 3.57 29.07 25.68
N LEU A 414 2.60 28.51 24.91
CA LEU A 414 1.50 27.70 25.43
C LEU A 414 2.00 26.33 25.91
N ASP A 415 3.10 25.84 25.35
CA ASP A 415 3.67 24.56 25.75
C ASP A 415 4.01 24.56 27.25
N GLY A 416 3.61 23.49 27.95
CA GLY A 416 3.77 23.39 29.41
C GLY A 416 2.83 24.28 30.24
N LYS A 417 1.86 25.01 29.65
CA LYS A 417 0.79 25.69 30.38
C LYS A 417 -0.35 24.72 30.69
N HIS A 418 -1.02 24.92 31.83
CA HIS A 418 -2.10 24.05 32.27
C HIS A 418 -3.39 24.86 32.44
N PHE A 419 -4.21 24.94 31.38
CA PHE A 419 -5.56 25.49 31.43
C PHE A 419 -6.47 24.77 30.42
N HIS A 420 -7.78 24.84 30.66
CA HIS A 420 -8.74 24.18 29.79
C HIS A 420 -8.67 24.71 28.33
N GLY A 421 -8.42 23.82 27.38
CA GLY A 421 -8.25 24.13 25.95
C GLY A 421 -6.83 24.48 25.52
N GLN A 422 -5.85 24.45 26.41
CA GLN A 422 -4.43 24.69 26.05
C GLN A 422 -3.97 23.70 25.00
N GLU A 423 -4.19 22.42 25.18
CA GLU A 423 -3.83 21.36 24.23
C GLU A 423 -4.41 21.60 22.83
N HIS A 424 -5.70 21.97 22.78
CA HIS A 424 -6.35 22.33 21.52
C HIS A 424 -5.67 23.52 20.86
N MET A 425 -5.37 24.58 21.61
CA MET A 425 -4.72 25.76 21.07
C MET A 425 -3.29 25.43 20.61
N TYR A 426 -2.53 24.70 21.41
CA TYR A 426 -1.18 24.29 21.10
C TYR A 426 -1.12 23.48 19.78
N ARG A 427 -1.85 22.37 19.71
CA ARG A 427 -1.85 21.51 18.52
C ARG A 427 -2.35 22.17 17.22
N ASN A 428 -3.18 23.22 17.34
CA ASN A 428 -3.65 23.97 16.18
C ASN A 428 -2.77 25.16 15.79
N LEU A 429 -1.89 25.63 16.67
CA LEU A 429 -1.06 26.81 16.45
C LEU A 429 0.41 26.48 16.26
N ALA A 430 0.88 25.36 16.79
CA ALA A 430 2.24 24.88 16.62
C ALA A 430 2.49 24.31 15.22
N PRO A 431 3.75 24.21 14.78
CA PRO A 431 4.10 23.50 13.58
C PRO A 431 3.68 22.02 13.64
N ALA A 432 3.28 21.45 12.49
CA ALA A 432 3.00 20.02 12.40
C ALA A 432 4.19 19.17 12.85
N ARG A 433 5.41 19.60 12.52
CA ARG A 433 6.67 18.96 12.95
C ARG A 433 6.78 18.74 14.48
N ASP A 434 6.23 19.64 15.28
CA ASP A 434 6.32 19.59 16.75
C ASP A 434 5.15 18.82 17.39
N THR A 435 4.09 18.53 16.63
CA THR A 435 2.81 18.04 17.17
C THR A 435 2.27 16.79 16.52
N PHE A 436 2.92 16.31 15.46
CA PHE A 436 2.39 15.20 14.67
C PHE A 436 3.51 14.25 14.23
N ILE A 437 3.31 12.97 14.50
CA ILE A 437 4.23 11.90 14.07
C ILE A 437 3.54 10.81 13.24
N GLY A 438 2.26 10.96 12.94
CA GLY A 438 1.43 9.99 12.23
C GLY A 438 0.23 9.52 13.06
N GLN A 439 -0.67 8.76 12.43
CA GLN A 439 -1.92 8.30 13.04
C GLN A 439 -1.75 7.14 14.05
N ALA A 440 -0.68 6.38 13.95
CA ALA A 440 -0.53 5.11 14.65
C ALA A 440 0.44 5.17 15.86
N TYR A 441 0.53 6.30 16.53
CA TYR A 441 1.41 6.48 17.69
C TYR A 441 0.99 5.65 18.89
N ILE A 442 1.90 4.80 19.40
CA ILE A 442 1.66 3.95 20.58
C ILE A 442 2.60 4.31 21.73
N PHE A 443 3.92 4.15 21.54
CA PHE A 443 4.92 4.43 22.56
C PHE A 443 5.76 5.64 22.20
N SER A 444 6.04 6.51 23.19
CA SER A 444 7.14 7.47 23.05
C SER A 444 8.47 6.74 22.90
N PRO A 445 9.51 7.37 22.34
CA PRO A 445 10.85 6.76 22.27
C PRO A 445 11.40 6.32 23.63
N GLU A 446 11.09 7.07 24.69
CA GLU A 446 11.48 6.81 26.07
C GLU A 446 10.74 5.58 26.60
N GLU A 447 9.41 5.52 26.43
CA GLU A 447 8.60 4.35 26.81
C GLU A 447 9.03 3.11 26.04
N ALA A 448 9.30 3.21 24.75
CA ALA A 448 9.79 2.09 23.95
C ALA A 448 11.14 1.57 24.47
N ALA A 449 12.06 2.46 24.87
CA ALA A 449 13.34 2.09 25.43
C ALA A 449 13.24 1.33 26.76
N ASP A 450 12.22 1.62 27.57
CA ASP A 450 11.98 0.92 28.86
C ASP A 450 11.62 -0.56 28.67
N TYR A 451 11.06 -0.93 27.52
CA TYR A 451 10.68 -2.32 27.20
C TYR A 451 11.73 -3.07 26.37
N LEU A 452 12.66 -2.36 25.75
CA LEU A 452 13.67 -2.97 24.87
C LEU A 452 14.89 -3.45 25.66
N GLN A 453 15.45 -4.59 25.25
CA GLN A 453 16.79 -4.94 25.67
C GLN A 453 17.80 -3.98 25.02
N PRO A 454 18.94 -3.68 25.67
CA PRO A 454 19.90 -2.69 25.17
C PRO A 454 20.37 -2.90 23.72
N GLU A 455 20.40 -4.15 23.25
CA GLU A 455 20.81 -4.48 21.89
C GLU A 455 19.74 -4.15 20.83
N PHE A 456 18.49 -3.84 21.24
CA PHE A 456 17.39 -3.41 20.39
C PHE A 456 17.04 -1.93 20.57
N ASP A 457 17.64 -1.26 21.53
CA ASP A 457 17.50 0.20 21.70
C ASP A 457 18.44 0.93 20.72
N CYS A 458 18.18 0.70 19.44
CA CYS A 458 18.99 1.23 18.33
C CYS A 458 18.06 1.56 17.14
N GLY A 459 18.66 2.11 16.08
CA GLY A 459 17.95 2.50 14.86
C GLY A 459 17.63 3.99 14.79
N PRO A 460 16.95 4.41 13.71
CA PRO A 460 16.65 5.83 13.49
C PRO A 460 15.68 6.35 14.53
N SER A 461 15.89 7.59 14.95
CA SER A 461 14.93 8.34 15.77
C SER A 461 13.68 8.73 14.95
N ILE A 462 12.61 9.14 15.64
CA ILE A 462 11.43 9.72 14.97
C ILE A 462 11.83 10.92 14.09
N ALA A 463 12.76 11.75 14.59
CA ALA A 463 13.25 12.91 13.84
C ALA A 463 14.00 12.49 12.57
N ASP A 464 14.83 11.45 12.61
CA ASP A 464 15.52 10.93 11.42
C ASP A 464 14.54 10.39 10.36
N ILE A 465 13.40 9.85 10.80
CA ILE A 465 12.35 9.30 9.91
C ILE A 465 11.49 10.40 9.31
N LEU A 466 11.10 11.41 10.10
CA LEU A 466 10.07 12.38 9.69
C LEU A 466 10.63 13.72 9.20
N ASN A 467 11.79 14.19 9.75
CA ASN A 467 12.32 15.48 9.34
C ASN A 467 12.62 15.60 7.85
N PRO A 468 13.14 14.58 7.15
CA PRO A 468 13.34 14.68 5.71
C PRO A 468 12.05 14.96 4.91
N LEU A 469 10.90 14.50 5.42
CA LEU A 469 9.59 14.77 4.81
C LEU A 469 9.10 16.19 5.15
N PHE A 470 9.24 16.60 6.42
CA PHE A 470 8.89 17.97 6.80
C PHE A 470 9.76 19.02 6.10
N ASP A 471 11.05 18.74 5.88
CA ASP A 471 11.97 19.64 5.16
C ASP A 471 11.52 19.89 3.72
N LYS A 472 10.99 18.86 3.03
CA LYS A 472 10.41 19.00 1.68
C LYS A 472 9.21 19.97 1.66
N MET A 473 8.50 20.12 2.79
CA MET A 473 7.32 20.99 2.93
C MET A 473 7.61 22.36 3.55
N GLU A 474 8.85 22.62 4.01
CA GLU A 474 9.16 23.83 4.82
C GLU A 474 8.92 25.12 4.05
N ASP A 475 9.36 25.18 2.79
CA ASP A 475 9.25 26.36 1.93
C ASP A 475 7.95 26.45 1.14
N LYS A 476 7.06 25.44 1.26
CA LYS A 476 5.76 25.45 0.56
C LYS A 476 4.75 26.29 1.34
N ASP A 477 3.98 27.11 0.61
CA ASP A 477 2.88 27.90 1.17
C ASP A 477 1.62 27.05 1.34
N ILE A 478 1.70 26.08 2.24
CA ILE A 478 0.64 25.15 2.59
C ILE A 478 0.36 25.18 4.10
N ASP A 479 -0.84 24.80 4.49
CA ASP A 479 -1.23 24.76 5.89
C ASP A 479 -0.65 23.55 6.65
N GLU A 480 -0.84 23.54 7.96
CA GLU A 480 -0.30 22.45 8.81
C GLU A 480 -1.08 21.13 8.63
N VAL A 481 -2.32 21.18 8.11
CA VAL A 481 -3.10 19.97 7.81
C VAL A 481 -2.48 19.25 6.61
N ALA A 482 -2.19 19.96 5.52
CA ALA A 482 -1.54 19.41 4.34
C ALA A 482 -0.18 18.79 4.67
N LYS A 483 0.60 19.40 5.59
CA LYS A 483 1.85 18.81 6.06
C LYS A 483 1.66 17.49 6.80
N LYS A 484 0.62 17.38 7.64
CA LYS A 484 0.27 16.13 8.34
C LYS A 484 -0.19 15.06 7.36
N GLN A 485 -1.03 15.41 6.38
CA GLN A 485 -1.43 14.50 5.31
C GLN A 485 -0.22 13.97 4.54
N TYR A 486 0.74 14.84 4.18
CA TYR A 486 1.96 14.45 3.51
C TYR A 486 2.77 13.39 4.30
N ILE A 487 2.87 13.57 5.63
CA ILE A 487 3.52 12.57 6.49
C ILE A 487 2.79 11.22 6.42
N ASP A 488 1.46 11.22 6.53
CA ASP A 488 0.68 9.97 6.52
C ASP A 488 0.68 9.31 5.14
N LEU A 489 0.63 10.08 4.06
CA LEU A 489 0.72 9.55 2.69
C LEU A 489 2.06 8.84 2.41
N HIS A 490 3.15 9.26 3.08
CA HIS A 490 4.49 8.67 2.94
C HIS A 490 4.83 7.62 4.01
N ARG A 491 4.09 7.53 5.10
CA ARG A 491 4.42 6.59 6.19
C ARG A 491 3.27 5.67 6.53
N PHE A 492 2.14 6.21 6.97
CA PHE A 492 1.01 5.41 7.41
C PHE A 492 0.32 4.70 6.24
N MET A 493 0.07 5.39 5.13
CA MET A 493 -0.56 4.79 3.96
C MET A 493 0.25 3.61 3.38
N PRO A 494 1.52 3.74 2.98
CA PRO A 494 2.28 2.63 2.41
C PRO A 494 2.73 1.59 3.45
N GLY A 495 2.89 1.98 4.72
CA GLY A 495 3.42 1.15 5.80
C GLY A 495 2.39 0.31 6.53
N ASP A 496 1.16 0.81 6.66
CA ASP A 496 0.04 0.16 7.34
C ASP A 496 -1.11 -0.11 6.34
N ILE A 497 -1.77 0.94 5.85
CA ILE A 497 -3.03 0.84 5.10
C ILE A 497 -2.87 -0.03 3.84
N CYS A 498 -1.92 0.30 2.97
CA CYS A 498 -1.69 -0.46 1.74
C CYS A 498 -1.08 -1.83 2.01
N LEU A 499 -0.21 -1.95 3.02
CA LEU A 499 0.40 -3.22 3.40
C LEU A 499 -0.66 -4.27 3.76
N LYS A 500 -1.58 -3.93 4.68
CA LYS A 500 -2.63 -4.85 5.13
C LYS A 500 -3.72 -5.10 4.07
N ALA A 501 -3.99 -4.12 3.21
CA ALA A 501 -5.03 -4.23 2.17
C ALA A 501 -4.60 -5.11 1.00
N ASP A 502 -3.29 -5.19 0.68
CA ASP A 502 -2.76 -6.01 -0.42
C ASP A 502 -2.49 -7.47 0.00
N LYS A 503 -2.19 -7.74 1.25
CA LYS A 503 -1.79 -9.08 1.77
C LYS A 503 -3.01 -9.88 2.20
#